data_f13bf24d5d0b62b44d3f8f0f61ae68fc
#
_entry.id   f13bf24d5d0b62b44d3f8f0f61ae68fc
#
_cell.length_a   1.000
_cell.length_b   1.000
_cell.length_c   1.000
_cell.angle_alpha   90.00
_cell.angle_beta   90.00
_cell.angle_gamma   90.00
#
_symmetry.space_group_name_H-M   'P 1'
#
loop_
_entity.id
_entity.type
_entity.pdbx_description
1 polymer ?
#
loop_
_entity_poly.entity_id
_entity_poly.type
_entity_poly.pdbx_seq_one_letter_code
_entity_poly.pdbx_strand_id
1 'polypeptide(L)'
;MANRVDFYTNDYNDLVNQKGMKVDWEQAIVCECLSDDSHQPDFGCKRCNGSGFRYLPSKPIRVLSTTFSSSVKLETIGVREPGTAYITPPSDVIMGYRDRLTFVDFQCKYSETIVINSETKFSDKTHRNIREVLFLIQGDSQYELGVDFEITKDEFHIKWLDDNTLPSGNLSMLYLTTPSYLVVDLLHELRATYVKHKVPEEEFREFPKQYQVRREDFVYGVDEPTESNKESGDTDSGVETASNEYDY
;
A
#
# COMPACT_ATOMS: atom_id res chain seq x y z
N MET A 1 11.81 -42.87 -22.97
CA MET A 1 11.34 -41.61 -23.60
C MET A 1 10.96 -40.69 -22.43
N ALA A 2 11.66 -39.62 -22.22
CA ALA A 2 11.29 -38.64 -21.20
C ALA A 2 10.04 -37.91 -21.68
N ASN A 3 8.95 -37.99 -20.95
CA ASN A 3 7.77 -37.18 -21.18
C ASN A 3 8.14 -35.70 -21.00
N ARG A 4 8.29 -35.00 -22.11
CA ARG A 4 8.53 -33.57 -22.12
C ARG A 4 7.19 -32.90 -21.85
N VAL A 5 7.04 -32.28 -20.71
CA VAL A 5 5.87 -31.45 -20.41
C VAL A 5 6.10 -30.12 -21.15
N ASP A 6 5.47 -29.97 -22.30
CA ASP A 6 5.48 -28.68 -23.01
C ASP A 6 4.56 -27.72 -22.26
N PHE A 7 5.12 -26.66 -21.69
CA PHE A 7 4.37 -25.60 -21.05
C PHE A 7 3.94 -24.58 -22.11
N TYR A 8 2.63 -24.44 -22.28
CA TYR A 8 2.05 -23.46 -23.20
C TYR A 8 1.69 -22.19 -22.41
N THR A 9 2.41 -21.10 -22.65
CA THR A 9 2.16 -19.79 -22.02
C THR A 9 0.76 -19.27 -22.28
N ASN A 10 0.19 -19.58 -23.45
CA ASN A 10 -1.18 -19.19 -23.79
C ASN A 10 -2.23 -19.83 -22.88
N ASP A 11 -2.10 -21.12 -22.57
CA ASP A 11 -3.03 -21.82 -21.66
C ASP A 11 -3.00 -21.21 -20.27
N TYR A 12 -1.82 -20.75 -19.82
CA TYR A 12 -1.66 -20.07 -18.57
C TYR A 12 -2.30 -18.66 -18.59
N ASN A 13 -2.07 -17.88 -19.64
CA ASN A 13 -2.68 -16.56 -19.79
C ASN A 13 -4.21 -16.67 -19.87
N ASP A 14 -4.74 -17.69 -20.53
CA ASP A 14 -6.17 -17.97 -20.56
C ASP A 14 -6.72 -18.33 -19.17
N LEU A 15 -5.97 -19.09 -18.37
CA LEU A 15 -6.32 -19.38 -16.99
C LEU A 15 -6.36 -18.09 -16.14
N VAL A 16 -5.35 -17.24 -16.26
CA VAL A 16 -5.31 -15.94 -15.56
C VAL A 16 -6.50 -15.08 -15.96
N ASN A 17 -6.79 -15.00 -17.26
CA ASN A 17 -7.91 -14.21 -17.77
C ASN A 17 -9.27 -14.71 -17.33
N GLN A 18 -9.43 -16.02 -17.14
CA GLN A 18 -10.70 -16.62 -16.71
C GLN A 18 -10.90 -16.66 -15.20
N LYS A 19 -9.85 -16.93 -14.45
CA LYS A 19 -9.90 -17.20 -13.00
C LYS A 19 -9.17 -16.15 -12.15
N GLY A 20 -8.39 -15.27 -12.77
CA GLY A 20 -7.62 -14.24 -12.07
C GLY A 20 -8.51 -13.19 -11.43
N MET A 21 -8.04 -12.67 -10.29
CA MET A 21 -8.64 -11.52 -9.60
C MET A 21 -8.35 -10.25 -10.39
N LYS A 22 -9.31 -9.34 -10.40
CA LYS A 22 -9.14 -8.01 -11.00
C LYS A 22 -8.34 -7.14 -10.06
N VAL A 23 -7.34 -6.49 -10.62
CA VAL A 23 -6.53 -5.51 -9.91
C VAL A 23 -6.28 -4.29 -10.80
N ASP A 24 -6.23 -3.13 -10.20
CA ASP A 24 -5.72 -1.91 -10.80
C ASP A 24 -4.23 -1.84 -10.51
N TRP A 25 -3.41 -1.94 -11.57
CA TRP A 25 -1.96 -1.91 -11.50
C TRP A 25 -1.42 -0.55 -11.85
N GLU A 26 -0.64 0.02 -10.96
CA GLU A 26 0.05 1.30 -11.09
C GLU A 26 1.56 1.05 -11.05
N GLN A 27 2.24 1.44 -12.12
CA GLN A 27 3.70 1.34 -12.19
C GLN A 27 4.36 2.41 -11.33
N ALA A 28 5.30 2.00 -10.51
CA ALA A 28 6.09 2.90 -9.68
C ALA A 28 7.27 3.51 -10.46
N ILE A 29 7.47 4.79 -10.28
CA ILE A 29 8.68 5.49 -10.73
C ILE A 29 9.31 6.21 -9.54
N VAL A 30 10.62 6.29 -9.52
CA VAL A 30 11.36 7.02 -8.47
C VAL A 30 10.99 8.49 -8.53
N CYS A 31 10.73 9.10 -7.36
CA CYS A 31 10.42 10.52 -7.26
C CYS A 31 11.70 11.36 -7.37
N GLU A 32 11.59 12.52 -8.03
CA GLU A 32 12.71 13.45 -8.21
C GLU A 32 13.20 14.08 -6.89
N CYS A 33 12.46 13.89 -5.78
CA CYS A 33 12.86 14.35 -4.46
C CYS A 33 13.90 13.46 -3.78
N LEU A 34 14.26 12.34 -4.40
CA LEU A 34 15.29 11.47 -3.87
C LEU A 34 16.63 12.24 -3.88
N SER A 35 17.30 12.29 -2.74
CA SER A 35 18.62 12.91 -2.64
C SER A 35 19.67 12.07 -3.35
N ASP A 36 20.51 12.70 -4.17
CA ASP A 36 21.59 12.02 -4.91
C ASP A 36 22.62 11.37 -3.95
N ASP A 37 22.85 11.97 -2.79
CA ASP A 37 23.87 11.51 -1.84
C ASP A 37 23.36 10.38 -0.91
N SER A 38 22.15 10.52 -0.38
CA SER A 38 21.62 9.59 0.63
C SER A 38 20.63 8.57 0.09
N HIS A 39 20.11 8.77 -1.11
CA HIS A 39 19.00 8.02 -1.71
C HIS A 39 17.75 7.97 -0.83
N GLN A 40 17.61 8.94 0.08
CA GLN A 40 16.43 9.06 0.93
C GLN A 40 15.43 10.04 0.33
N PRO A 41 14.13 9.74 0.41
CA PRO A 41 13.09 10.65 -0.03
C PRO A 41 12.99 11.86 0.92
N ASP A 42 12.60 13.00 0.37
CA ASP A 42 12.15 14.13 1.19
C ASP A 42 10.78 13.80 1.79
N PHE A 43 10.71 13.67 3.12
CA PHE A 43 9.48 13.38 3.85
C PHE A 43 8.39 14.45 3.67
N GLY A 44 8.78 15.70 3.36
CA GLY A 44 7.86 16.80 3.04
C GLY A 44 7.43 16.87 1.58
N CYS A 45 7.86 15.96 0.74
CA CYS A 45 7.56 15.99 -0.68
C CYS A 45 6.07 15.76 -0.96
N LYS A 46 5.38 16.79 -1.45
CA LYS A 46 3.94 16.72 -1.81
C LYS A 46 3.63 15.81 -3.01
N ARG A 47 4.64 15.39 -3.80
CA ARG A 47 4.44 14.54 -4.98
C ARG A 47 4.38 13.07 -4.64
N CYS A 48 5.18 12.61 -3.69
CA CYS A 48 5.25 11.21 -3.28
C CYS A 48 4.83 10.98 -1.82
N ASN A 49 4.44 12.04 -1.09
CA ASN A 49 4.09 12.01 0.34
C ASN A 49 5.15 11.28 1.18
N GLY A 50 6.44 11.57 0.91
CA GLY A 50 7.56 10.96 1.63
C GLY A 50 7.91 9.52 1.25
N SER A 51 7.14 8.86 0.38
CA SER A 51 7.38 7.44 -0.01
C SER A 51 8.57 7.23 -0.94
N GLY A 52 9.05 8.29 -1.61
CA GLY A 52 10.10 8.23 -2.63
C GLY A 52 9.64 7.70 -3.98
N PHE A 53 8.36 7.32 -4.14
CA PHE A 53 7.81 6.77 -5.38
C PHE A 53 6.57 7.54 -5.83
N ARG A 54 6.44 7.68 -7.13
CA ARG A 54 5.24 8.20 -7.81
C ARG A 54 4.63 7.08 -8.64
N TYR A 55 3.33 7.14 -8.82
CA TYR A 55 2.59 6.13 -9.54
C TYR A 55 2.05 6.67 -10.87
N LEU A 56 2.22 5.90 -11.93
CA LEU A 56 1.61 6.16 -13.23
C LEU A 56 0.12 5.82 -13.20
N PRO A 57 -0.68 6.33 -14.17
CA PRO A 57 -2.09 5.99 -14.25
C PRO A 57 -2.34 4.48 -14.22
N SER A 58 -3.34 4.07 -13.45
CA SER A 58 -3.67 2.66 -13.26
C SER A 58 -4.09 1.97 -14.56
N LYS A 59 -3.75 0.68 -14.68
CA LYS A 59 -4.18 -0.20 -15.76
C LYS A 59 -4.89 -1.41 -15.15
N PRO A 60 -6.11 -1.74 -15.60
CA PRO A 60 -6.79 -2.92 -15.11
C PRO A 60 -6.12 -4.19 -15.69
N ILE A 61 -5.73 -5.10 -14.81
CA ILE A 61 -5.18 -6.41 -15.17
C ILE A 61 -5.82 -7.51 -14.32
N ARG A 62 -5.50 -8.76 -14.65
CA ARG A 62 -5.85 -9.90 -13.80
C ARG A 62 -4.61 -10.59 -13.29
N VAL A 63 -4.67 -11.09 -12.05
CA VAL A 63 -3.57 -11.83 -11.43
C VAL A 63 -4.12 -13.06 -10.71
N LEU A 64 -3.35 -14.14 -10.71
CA LEU A 64 -3.61 -15.27 -9.82
C LEU A 64 -2.88 -15.03 -8.51
N SER A 65 -3.58 -15.18 -7.39
CA SER A 65 -2.94 -15.20 -6.08
C SER A 65 -2.70 -16.65 -5.67
N THR A 66 -1.49 -16.92 -5.23
CA THR A 66 -1.16 -18.17 -4.58
C THR A 66 -0.98 -17.91 -3.10
N THR A 67 -1.87 -18.48 -2.29
CA THR A 67 -1.63 -18.55 -0.85
C THR A 67 -0.59 -19.62 -0.57
N PHE A 68 0.29 -19.38 0.39
CA PHE A 68 1.17 -20.43 0.88
C PHE A 68 0.36 -21.65 1.31
N SER A 69 0.61 -22.79 0.70
CA SER A 69 0.20 -24.05 1.30
C SER A 69 0.99 -24.20 2.62
N SER A 70 0.31 -24.57 3.68
CA SER A 70 0.82 -24.79 5.03
C SER A 70 1.92 -25.87 5.16
N SER A 71 2.38 -26.41 4.04
CA SER A 71 3.39 -27.47 3.97
C SER A 71 4.86 -27.00 4.05
N VAL A 72 5.12 -25.71 3.95
CA VAL A 72 6.44 -25.18 4.28
C VAL A 72 6.54 -25.17 5.80
N LYS A 73 7.35 -26.10 6.36
CA LYS A 73 7.62 -26.20 7.79
C LYS A 73 8.02 -24.81 8.30
N LEU A 74 7.15 -24.21 9.08
CA LEU A 74 7.29 -22.89 9.72
C LEU A 74 8.50 -22.80 10.67
N GLU A 75 9.15 -23.93 10.98
CA GLU A 75 10.25 -24.02 11.92
C GLU A 75 11.59 -23.46 11.41
N THR A 76 11.72 -23.25 10.10
CA THR A 76 13.01 -22.84 9.51
C THR A 76 13.00 -21.39 8.99
N ILE A 77 11.85 -20.76 8.89
CA ILE A 77 11.70 -19.38 8.36
C ILE A 77 11.05 -18.55 9.45
N GLY A 78 11.78 -17.58 9.96
CA GLY A 78 11.33 -16.66 11.01
C GLY A 78 9.92 -16.09 10.82
N VAL A 79 9.47 -15.26 11.75
CA VAL A 79 8.14 -14.69 11.84
C VAL A 79 7.63 -14.25 10.45
N ARG A 80 6.51 -14.83 10.03
CA ARG A 80 5.86 -14.50 8.75
C ARG A 80 5.50 -13.03 8.75
N GLU A 81 5.99 -12.27 7.78
CA GLU A 81 5.61 -10.87 7.65
C GLU A 81 4.11 -10.74 7.37
N PRO A 82 3.36 -10.01 8.21
CA PRO A 82 1.91 -9.84 8.02
C PRO A 82 1.62 -9.12 6.70
N GLY A 83 0.46 -9.39 6.13
CA GLY A 83 0.00 -8.74 4.92
C GLY A 83 0.71 -9.18 3.63
N THR A 84 1.49 -10.26 3.64
CA THR A 84 2.20 -10.77 2.47
C THR A 84 1.34 -11.73 1.65
N ALA A 85 1.37 -11.58 0.32
CA ALA A 85 0.77 -12.49 -0.65
C ALA A 85 1.74 -12.72 -1.83
N TYR A 86 1.47 -13.78 -2.61
CA TYR A 86 2.19 -14.06 -3.85
C TYR A 86 1.21 -13.98 -5.00
N ILE A 87 1.63 -13.28 -6.05
CA ILE A 87 0.81 -13.10 -7.24
C ILE A 87 1.58 -13.53 -8.49
N THR A 88 0.83 -13.96 -9.48
CA THR A 88 1.37 -14.29 -10.79
C THR A 88 0.46 -13.65 -11.85
N PRO A 89 0.92 -12.62 -12.55
CA PRO A 89 0.22 -11.99 -13.67
C PRO A 89 0.34 -12.83 -14.94
N PRO A 90 -0.30 -12.42 -16.05
CA PRO A 90 -0.02 -12.95 -17.39
C PRO A 90 1.46 -12.83 -17.75
N SER A 91 1.94 -13.67 -18.64
CA SER A 91 3.37 -13.77 -19.01
C SER A 91 3.93 -12.51 -19.69
N ASP A 92 3.09 -11.69 -20.29
CA ASP A 92 3.40 -10.43 -20.96
C ASP A 92 3.44 -9.22 -19.99
N VAL A 93 3.04 -9.40 -18.74
CA VAL A 93 3.05 -8.35 -17.73
C VAL A 93 4.32 -8.46 -16.88
N ILE A 94 5.16 -7.43 -16.95
CA ILE A 94 6.38 -7.29 -16.16
C ILE A 94 6.14 -6.22 -15.12
N MET A 95 6.14 -6.62 -13.84
CA MET A 95 6.00 -5.70 -12.71
C MET A 95 7.36 -5.31 -12.17
N GLY A 96 7.47 -4.07 -11.73
CA GLY A 96 8.65 -3.52 -11.08
C GLY A 96 8.56 -3.53 -9.55
N TYR A 97 9.70 -3.32 -8.89
CA TYR A 97 9.75 -3.10 -7.46
C TYR A 97 8.94 -1.85 -7.07
N ARG A 98 8.12 -1.95 -6.03
CA ARG A 98 7.18 -0.91 -5.56
C ARG A 98 5.98 -0.64 -6.46
N ASP A 99 5.76 -1.38 -7.55
CA ASP A 99 4.48 -1.30 -8.26
C ASP A 99 3.32 -1.52 -7.29
N ARG A 100 2.22 -0.77 -7.47
CA ARG A 100 1.04 -0.85 -6.63
C ARG A 100 -0.07 -1.64 -7.31
N LEU A 101 -0.74 -2.48 -6.54
CA LEU A 101 -1.86 -3.31 -6.97
C LEU A 101 -3.04 -3.10 -6.05
N THR A 102 -4.11 -2.52 -6.56
CA THR A 102 -5.35 -2.32 -5.81
C THR A 102 -6.35 -3.43 -6.17
N PHE A 103 -6.75 -4.23 -5.18
CA PHE A 103 -7.67 -5.36 -5.38
C PHE A 103 -9.11 -4.89 -5.26
N VAL A 104 -9.72 -4.48 -6.39
CA VAL A 104 -11.00 -3.77 -6.45
C VAL A 104 -12.20 -4.50 -5.89
N ASP A 105 -12.19 -5.85 -5.94
CA ASP A 105 -13.29 -6.70 -5.46
C ASP A 105 -13.13 -7.09 -3.98
N PHE A 106 -12.03 -6.68 -3.31
CA PHE A 106 -11.73 -7.02 -1.93
C PHE A 106 -11.91 -5.85 -0.99
N GLN A 107 -12.16 -6.17 0.27
CA GLN A 107 -12.25 -5.19 1.35
C GLN A 107 -11.38 -5.63 2.52
N CYS A 108 -10.78 -4.68 3.20
CA CYS A 108 -10.06 -4.90 4.45
C CYS A 108 -10.42 -3.82 5.46
N LYS A 109 -10.23 -4.13 6.75
CA LYS A 109 -10.42 -3.18 7.83
C LYS A 109 -9.20 -2.27 7.91
N TYR A 110 -9.44 -0.99 8.06
CA TYR A 110 -8.44 0.03 8.33
C TYR A 110 -8.93 0.94 9.44
N SER A 111 -8.01 1.42 10.26
CA SER A 111 -8.34 2.34 11.36
C SER A 111 -7.36 3.50 11.35
N GLU A 112 -7.90 4.70 11.48
CA GLU A 112 -7.13 5.94 11.59
C GLU A 112 -7.86 6.95 12.47
N THR A 113 -7.17 8.03 12.81
CA THR A 113 -7.78 9.19 13.47
C THR A 113 -8.07 10.26 12.46
N ILE A 114 -9.21 10.90 12.58
CA ILE A 114 -9.64 12.03 11.76
C ILE A 114 -10.06 13.19 12.63
N VAL A 115 -10.01 14.41 12.08
CA VAL A 115 -10.51 15.63 12.71
C VAL A 115 -11.60 16.23 11.82
N ILE A 116 -12.69 16.69 12.44
CA ILE A 116 -13.74 17.44 11.73
C ILE A 116 -13.43 18.93 11.82
N ASN A 117 -13.33 19.57 10.66
CA ASN A 117 -13.18 21.02 10.61
C ASN A 117 -14.50 21.69 11.00
N SER A 118 -14.47 22.55 12.01
CA SER A 118 -15.65 23.20 12.56
C SER A 118 -16.34 24.18 11.60
N GLU A 119 -15.61 24.76 10.67
CA GLU A 119 -16.15 25.72 9.71
C GLU A 119 -16.80 25.03 8.50
N THR A 120 -16.11 24.00 7.97
CA THR A 120 -16.54 23.31 6.75
C THR A 120 -17.39 22.08 7.03
N LYS A 121 -17.33 21.52 8.26
CA LYS A 121 -17.95 20.27 8.71
C LYS A 121 -17.47 19.02 7.97
N PHE A 122 -16.37 19.12 7.26
CA PHE A 122 -15.72 17.99 6.61
C PHE A 122 -14.58 17.46 7.46
N SER A 123 -14.35 16.15 7.40
CA SER A 123 -13.14 15.57 7.96
C SER A 123 -11.91 15.96 7.16
N ASP A 124 -10.75 15.79 7.76
CA ASP A 124 -9.51 15.67 7.02
C ASP A 124 -9.63 14.52 6.00
N LYS A 125 -8.78 14.57 4.98
CA LYS A 125 -8.74 13.52 3.98
C LYS A 125 -8.21 12.24 4.60
N THR A 126 -8.99 11.16 4.51
CA THR A 126 -8.55 9.83 4.94
C THR A 126 -7.44 9.29 4.05
N HIS A 127 -6.58 8.45 4.62
CA HIS A 127 -5.48 7.82 3.87
C HIS A 127 -5.97 6.84 2.82
N ARG A 128 -7.16 6.26 3.03
CA ARG A 128 -7.76 5.24 2.17
C ARG A 128 -9.20 5.61 1.83
N ASN A 129 -9.69 5.09 0.72
CA ASN A 129 -11.09 5.25 0.35
C ASN A 129 -12.03 4.56 1.35
N ILE A 130 -13.07 5.24 1.75
CA ILE A 130 -14.08 4.75 2.70
C ILE A 130 -15.17 4.01 1.90
N ARG A 131 -15.23 2.69 2.04
CA ARG A 131 -16.31 1.87 1.49
C ARG A 131 -17.50 1.79 2.43
N GLU A 132 -17.21 1.62 3.73
CA GLU A 132 -18.20 1.50 4.78
C GLU A 132 -17.55 1.88 6.11
N VAL A 133 -18.17 2.73 6.90
CA VAL A 133 -17.73 3.05 8.27
C VAL A 133 -18.35 2.04 9.22
N LEU A 134 -17.50 1.31 9.94
CA LEU A 134 -17.93 0.34 10.95
C LEU A 134 -18.12 1.00 12.31
N PHE A 135 -17.19 1.87 12.69
CA PHE A 135 -17.22 2.61 13.95
C PHE A 135 -16.61 3.99 13.76
N LEU A 136 -17.26 4.99 14.35
CA LEU A 136 -16.73 6.33 14.52
C LEU A 136 -16.98 6.72 15.99
N ILE A 137 -15.90 6.93 16.75
CA ILE A 137 -15.97 7.14 18.20
C ILE A 137 -15.10 8.30 18.66
N GLN A 138 -15.55 8.96 19.72
CA GLN A 138 -14.76 9.94 20.48
C GLN A 138 -15.02 9.74 21.98
N GLY A 139 -14.00 9.30 22.71
CA GLY A 139 -14.17 8.89 24.10
C GLY A 139 -15.21 7.78 24.25
N ASP A 140 -16.27 8.02 25.00
CA ASP A 140 -17.38 7.07 25.20
C ASP A 140 -18.53 7.26 24.19
N SER A 141 -18.45 8.26 23.33
CA SER A 141 -19.49 8.56 22.33
C SER A 141 -19.23 7.81 21.04
N GLN A 142 -20.28 7.18 20.52
CA GLN A 142 -20.29 6.55 19.18
C GLN A 142 -21.26 7.31 18.29
N TYR A 143 -20.86 7.54 17.05
CA TYR A 143 -21.62 8.27 16.05
C TYR A 143 -22.12 7.35 14.94
N GLU A 144 -23.31 7.64 14.40
CA GLU A 144 -24.00 6.78 13.44
C GLU A 144 -24.04 7.39 12.04
N LEU A 145 -23.74 6.57 11.03
CA LEU A 145 -23.84 6.93 9.61
C LEU A 145 -25.30 7.25 9.23
N GLY A 146 -25.51 8.40 8.57
CA GLY A 146 -26.83 8.87 8.17
C GLY A 146 -27.60 9.62 9.26
N VAL A 147 -27.13 9.62 10.51
CA VAL A 147 -27.67 10.40 11.63
C VAL A 147 -26.73 11.57 11.96
N ASP A 148 -25.50 11.25 12.33
CA ASP A 148 -24.51 12.26 12.72
C ASP A 148 -23.63 12.70 11.55
N PHE A 149 -23.33 11.80 10.63
CA PHE A 149 -22.46 12.07 9.49
C PHE A 149 -22.83 11.29 8.23
N GLU A 150 -22.32 11.71 7.08
CA GLU A 150 -22.40 11.02 5.79
C GLU A 150 -21.01 10.89 5.16
N ILE A 151 -20.82 9.84 4.33
CA ILE A 151 -19.61 9.68 3.51
C ILE A 151 -19.76 10.55 2.27
N THR A 152 -18.72 11.30 1.93
CA THR A 152 -18.71 12.15 0.73
C THR A 152 -18.60 11.31 -0.55
N LYS A 153 -18.97 11.89 -1.70
CA LYS A 153 -18.95 11.22 -3.01
C LYS A 153 -17.55 10.83 -3.47
N ASP A 154 -16.52 11.49 -2.97
CA ASP A 154 -15.13 11.19 -3.28
C ASP A 154 -14.58 9.98 -2.48
N GLU A 155 -15.37 9.48 -1.50
CA GLU A 155 -15.03 8.36 -0.64
C GLU A 155 -13.80 8.61 0.27
N PHE A 156 -13.32 9.86 0.41
CA PHE A 156 -12.14 10.19 1.21
C PHE A 156 -12.41 11.15 2.36
N HIS A 157 -13.64 11.61 2.52
CA HIS A 157 -14.03 12.48 3.61
C HIS A 157 -15.37 12.03 4.20
N ILE A 158 -15.61 12.38 5.43
CA ILE A 158 -16.94 12.37 6.02
C ILE A 158 -17.42 13.81 6.19
N LYS A 159 -18.72 14.02 6.08
CA LYS A 159 -19.36 15.30 6.32
C LYS A 159 -20.29 15.18 7.51
N TRP A 160 -20.14 16.07 8.47
CA TRP A 160 -20.99 16.15 9.64
C TRP A 160 -22.34 16.77 9.32
N LEU A 161 -23.41 16.22 9.85
CA LEU A 161 -24.79 16.63 9.51
C LEU A 161 -25.39 17.61 10.52
N ASP A 162 -25.10 17.46 11.83
CA ASP A 162 -25.69 18.24 12.91
C ASP A 162 -24.71 19.27 13.46
N ASP A 163 -25.18 20.53 13.56
CA ASP A 163 -24.39 21.64 14.11
C ASP A 163 -24.25 21.61 15.62
N ASN A 164 -25.20 21.01 16.31
CA ASN A 164 -25.26 21.03 17.76
C ASN A 164 -24.39 19.96 18.43
N THR A 165 -24.01 18.93 17.68
CA THR A 165 -23.28 17.77 18.16
C THR A 165 -21.86 17.65 17.56
N LEU A 166 -21.38 18.74 16.93
CA LEU A 166 -20.08 18.72 16.25
C LEU A 166 -18.95 18.31 17.23
N PRO A 167 -18.24 17.20 16.98
CA PRO A 167 -17.16 16.76 17.84
C PRO A 167 -15.96 17.69 17.73
N SER A 168 -15.24 17.88 18.83
CA SER A 168 -14.01 18.66 18.87
C SER A 168 -12.81 17.77 19.09
N GLY A 169 -11.77 17.92 18.24
CA GLY A 169 -10.55 17.13 18.31
C GLY A 169 -10.60 15.82 17.52
N ASN A 170 -9.77 14.87 17.91
CA ASN A 170 -9.58 13.63 17.18
C ASN A 170 -10.74 12.64 17.39
N LEU A 171 -11.20 12.05 16.30
CA LEU A 171 -12.11 10.90 16.32
C LEU A 171 -11.34 9.66 15.83
N SER A 172 -11.62 8.52 16.45
CA SER A 172 -11.13 7.23 15.96
C SER A 172 -12.15 6.62 15.01
N MET A 173 -11.72 6.31 13.79
CA MET A 173 -12.55 5.70 12.78
C MET A 173 -12.04 4.32 12.43
N LEU A 174 -12.93 3.33 12.38
CA LEU A 174 -12.72 2.00 11.82
C LEU A 174 -13.63 1.82 10.64
N TYR A 175 -13.07 1.50 9.48
CA TYR A 175 -13.84 1.38 8.23
C TYR A 175 -13.32 0.29 7.31
N LEU A 176 -14.12 -0.09 6.34
CA LEU A 176 -13.72 -0.96 5.23
C LEU A 176 -13.17 -0.12 4.08
N THR A 177 -12.07 -0.57 3.55
CA THR A 177 -11.39 0.04 2.40
C THR A 177 -10.99 -1.02 1.37
N THR A 178 -10.69 -0.58 0.16
CA THR A 178 -10.10 -1.43 -0.88
C THR A 178 -8.61 -1.63 -0.58
N PRO A 179 -8.13 -2.87 -0.42
CA PRO A 179 -6.73 -3.12 -0.09
C PRO A 179 -5.80 -2.85 -1.27
N SER A 180 -4.70 -2.15 -0.98
CA SER A 180 -3.59 -1.93 -1.90
C SER A 180 -2.35 -2.69 -1.43
N TYR A 181 -1.64 -3.28 -2.38
CA TYR A 181 -0.42 -4.06 -2.15
C TYR A 181 0.72 -3.49 -2.99
N LEU A 182 1.93 -3.51 -2.44
CA LEU A 182 3.16 -3.13 -3.13
C LEU A 182 3.98 -4.35 -3.46
N VAL A 183 4.57 -4.38 -4.66
CA VAL A 183 5.57 -5.39 -5.03
C VAL A 183 6.83 -5.15 -4.20
N VAL A 184 7.20 -6.14 -3.38
CA VAL A 184 8.34 -6.05 -2.46
C VAL A 184 9.48 -6.98 -2.84
N ASP A 185 9.20 -8.03 -3.63
CA ASP A 185 10.22 -8.94 -4.14
C ASP A 185 9.84 -9.50 -5.51
N LEU A 186 10.85 -9.70 -6.36
CA LEU A 186 10.75 -10.17 -7.74
C LEU A 186 11.21 -11.61 -7.82
N LEU A 187 10.34 -12.53 -7.41
CA LEU A 187 10.62 -13.95 -7.44
C LEU A 187 10.62 -14.47 -8.88
N HIS A 188 11.59 -15.29 -9.22
CA HIS A 188 11.67 -15.93 -10.53
C HIS A 188 11.74 -14.94 -11.72
N GLU A 189 12.39 -13.80 -11.54
CA GLU A 189 12.53 -12.78 -12.58
C GLU A 189 13.12 -13.34 -13.90
N LEU A 190 14.11 -14.23 -13.80
CA LEU A 190 14.79 -14.86 -14.95
C LEU A 190 14.19 -16.21 -15.35
N ARG A 191 12.88 -16.37 -15.25
CA ARG A 191 12.21 -17.61 -15.60
C ARG A 191 11.90 -17.67 -17.08
N ALA A 192 12.75 -18.36 -17.82
CA ALA A 192 12.64 -18.51 -19.28
C ALA A 192 13.23 -19.84 -19.76
N THR A 193 12.93 -20.22 -20.99
CA THR A 193 13.53 -21.39 -21.65
C THR A 193 13.64 -21.17 -23.16
N TYR A 194 14.53 -21.94 -23.79
CA TYR A 194 14.59 -22.05 -25.24
C TYR A 194 13.81 -23.28 -25.70
N VAL A 195 12.87 -23.11 -26.60
CA VAL A 195 12.05 -24.19 -27.16
C VAL A 195 12.45 -24.45 -28.58
N LYS A 196 12.81 -25.72 -28.89
CA LYS A 196 13.04 -26.20 -30.26
C LYS A 196 11.79 -26.89 -30.80
N HIS A 197 11.01 -26.19 -31.55
CA HIS A 197 9.96 -26.82 -32.37
C HIS A 197 10.44 -27.02 -33.77
N LYS A 198 10.67 -28.22 -34.24
CA LYS A 198 10.82 -28.69 -35.64
C LYS A 198 11.35 -27.66 -36.68
N VAL A 199 11.74 -26.47 -36.23
CA VAL A 199 12.33 -25.35 -36.97
C VAL A 199 13.79 -25.20 -36.51
N PRO A 200 14.70 -24.80 -37.41
CA PRO A 200 16.14 -24.71 -37.10
C PRO A 200 16.48 -23.63 -36.05
N GLU A 201 15.60 -22.70 -35.80
CA GLU A 201 15.81 -21.60 -34.85
C GLU A 201 15.21 -21.92 -33.46
N GLU A 202 16.00 -21.60 -32.43
CA GLU A 202 15.58 -21.71 -31.05
C GLU A 202 14.70 -20.51 -30.70
N GLU A 203 13.49 -20.74 -30.18
CA GLU A 203 12.58 -19.69 -29.71
C GLU A 203 12.78 -19.47 -28.24
N PHE A 204 13.14 -18.26 -27.82
CA PHE A 204 13.17 -17.84 -26.42
C PHE A 204 11.76 -17.60 -25.93
N ARG A 205 11.37 -18.26 -24.83
CA ARG A 205 10.07 -18.08 -24.19
C ARG A 205 10.22 -17.74 -22.72
N GLU A 206 9.66 -16.63 -22.33
CA GLU A 206 9.50 -16.26 -20.93
C GLU A 206 8.28 -16.97 -20.33
N PHE A 207 8.42 -17.41 -19.09
CA PHE A 207 7.31 -17.97 -18.31
C PHE A 207 6.70 -16.90 -17.40
N PRO A 208 5.46 -17.12 -16.95
CA PRO A 208 4.86 -16.26 -15.93
C PRO A 208 5.76 -16.11 -14.71
N LYS A 209 5.99 -14.86 -14.32
CA LYS A 209 6.84 -14.48 -13.19
C LYS A 209 5.98 -14.42 -11.93
N GLN A 210 6.56 -14.78 -10.81
CA GLN A 210 5.90 -14.67 -9.52
C GLN A 210 6.48 -13.51 -8.73
N TYR A 211 5.62 -12.73 -8.13
CA TYR A 211 5.96 -11.55 -7.35
C TYR A 211 5.45 -11.71 -5.92
N GLN A 212 6.28 -11.32 -4.96
CA GLN A 212 5.83 -11.15 -3.60
C GLN A 212 5.28 -9.74 -3.44
N VAL A 213 4.07 -9.66 -2.91
CA VAL A 213 3.42 -8.38 -2.61
C VAL A 213 3.10 -8.30 -1.14
N ARG A 214 3.15 -7.09 -0.59
CA ARG A 214 2.81 -6.81 0.79
C ARG A 214 1.82 -5.66 0.86
N ARG A 215 0.83 -5.77 1.74
CA ARG A 215 -0.17 -4.72 1.90
C ARG A 215 0.50 -3.41 2.30
N GLU A 216 0.12 -2.33 1.67
CA GLU A 216 0.83 -1.05 1.68
C GLU A 216 0.97 -0.47 3.11
N ASP A 217 -0.05 -0.61 3.96
CA ASP A 217 -0.03 -0.20 5.35
C ASP A 217 1.00 -0.95 6.23
N PHE A 218 1.37 -2.18 5.84
CA PHE A 218 2.44 -2.92 6.50
C PHE A 218 3.84 -2.61 5.94
N VAL A 219 3.92 -1.91 4.83
CA VAL A 219 5.21 -1.51 4.22
C VAL A 219 5.68 -0.17 4.75
N TYR A 220 4.77 0.81 4.80
CA TYR A 220 5.11 2.18 5.26
C TYR A 220 4.84 2.39 6.76
N GLY A 221 4.26 1.42 7.43
CA GLY A 221 3.75 1.59 8.79
C GLY A 221 2.40 2.30 8.80
N VAL A 222 1.83 2.45 9.99
CA VAL A 222 0.74 3.41 10.21
C VAL A 222 1.42 4.76 10.18
N ASP A 223 1.06 5.62 9.22
CA ASP A 223 1.59 6.98 9.16
C ASP A 223 1.37 7.61 10.53
N GLU A 224 2.45 7.93 11.25
CA GLU A 224 2.35 8.76 12.43
C GLU A 224 1.71 10.09 12.00
N PRO A 225 0.73 10.63 12.75
CA PRO A 225 0.10 11.88 12.38
C PRO A 225 1.21 12.92 12.22
N THR A 226 1.32 13.47 11.02
CA THR A 226 2.23 14.56 10.71
C THR A 226 1.97 15.65 11.74
N GLU A 227 2.94 15.96 12.59
CA GLU A 227 2.91 17.09 13.49
C GLU A 227 2.82 18.38 12.64
N SER A 228 1.62 18.73 12.22
CA SER A 228 1.33 20.06 11.72
C SER A 228 1.16 20.97 12.94
N ASN A 229 2.07 21.92 13.07
CA ASN A 229 2.06 23.05 14.01
C ASN A 229 2.58 22.75 15.44
N LYS A 230 3.90 22.68 15.57
CA LYS A 230 4.55 23.36 16.70
C LYS A 230 4.79 24.81 16.27
N GLU A 231 3.85 25.67 16.64
CA GLU A 231 4.12 27.09 16.71
C GLU A 231 5.35 27.32 17.61
N SER A 232 6.29 28.05 17.06
CA SER A 232 7.46 28.58 17.73
C SER A 232 7.03 29.41 18.95
N GLY A 233 7.13 28.81 20.11
CA GLY A 233 7.15 29.54 21.36
C GLY A 233 8.61 29.78 21.76
N ASP A 234 9.16 30.92 21.35
CA ASP A 234 10.35 31.50 21.95
C ASP A 234 10.11 31.67 23.45
N THR A 235 10.87 30.96 24.25
CA THR A 235 11.21 31.38 25.59
C THR A 235 12.70 31.14 25.78
N ASP A 236 13.42 32.23 25.55
CA ASP A 236 14.72 32.54 26.09
C ASP A 236 14.76 32.25 27.60
N SER A 237 15.63 31.35 28.02
CA SER A 237 16.16 31.35 29.39
C SER A 237 17.58 30.80 29.37
N GLY A 238 18.51 31.74 29.45
CA GLY A 238 19.93 31.48 29.64
C GLY A 238 20.19 30.59 30.85
N VAL A 239 21.09 29.66 30.68
CA VAL A 239 21.84 29.04 31.78
C VAL A 239 23.31 29.04 31.43
N GLU A 240 24.04 29.66 32.33
CA GLU A 240 25.47 29.90 32.35
C GLU A 240 26.30 28.62 32.22
N THR A 241 27.41 28.79 31.50
CA THR A 241 28.54 27.88 31.44
C THR A 241 29.22 27.73 32.80
N ALA A 242 29.37 26.53 33.28
CA ALA A 242 30.37 26.16 34.27
C ALA A 242 31.41 25.25 33.60
N SER A 243 32.59 25.82 33.43
CA SER A 243 33.83 25.13 33.10
C SER A 243 34.23 24.18 34.23
N ASN A 244 34.53 22.92 33.91
CA ASN A 244 35.39 22.09 34.75
C ASN A 244 36.49 21.46 33.88
N GLU A 245 37.67 22.01 34.07
CA GLU A 245 38.98 21.42 33.81
C GLU A 245 39.13 20.12 34.62
N TYR A 246 39.50 19.06 34.00
CA TYR A 246 40.28 17.97 34.64
C TYR A 246 41.38 17.52 33.69
N ASP A 247 42.63 17.87 34.12
CA ASP A 247 43.87 17.23 33.75
C ASP A 247 43.87 15.75 34.18
N TYR A 248 44.23 14.84 33.26
CA TYR A 248 45.25 13.80 33.41
C TYR A 248 45.41 13.05 32.09
#